data_09a7f0f3a9f1c05c201dc85536880c14
#
_entry.id   09a7f0f3a9f1c05c201dc85536880c14
#
_cell.length_a   1.000
_cell.length_b   1.000
_cell.length_c   1.000
_cell.angle_alpha   90.00
_cell.angle_beta   90.00
_cell.angle_gamma   90.00
#
_symmetry.space_group_name_H-M   'P 1'
#
loop_
_entity.id
_entity.type
_entity.pdbx_description
1 polymer ?
#
loop_
_entity_poly.entity_id
_entity_poly.type
_entity_poly.pdbx_seq_one_letter_code
_entity_poly.pdbx_strand_id
1 'polypeptide(L)'
;MSEQDYYSKQIITYLGNKRKFITKIDEVITSVKQDLGVEKINVGEGFSGSGVVSRLFKNRVNGGKLYVNDISDYSKTLNECYLTDIEDLSSAEIEYLHKTLEDIKKYLKLNTYEPFISKHWAPKNDNNILPGERVYYTRENAVIIDKMMHYIKNNIGKEYQKFFIGPLLVQASTNNNTNGQFSAYFKDEKKEKGKFGGKKEIDLQRIKRVIEPKLPILTTGKAKLNISKKDANEWIKTTGTLDLVYYDPPYNKHPYNIYYFLLDIISNWNTNIEIPNTYRGQPKNWKKSGYCSLKKAKETFKDLIENTKSKFIMISYNSKGIIPLDEMDEILNKKGKVEKIPFEHNTYNRYVGIAKKKREKKEEKIKEFIWLVDCREN
;
A
#
# COMPACT_ATOMS: atom_id res chain seq x y z
N MET A 1 3.94 -20.39 3.34
CA MET A 1 3.78 -19.61 2.09
C MET A 1 4.94 -20.05 1.23
N SER A 2 4.70 -20.52 0.00
CA SER A 2 5.80 -20.80 -0.91
C SER A 2 6.50 -19.50 -1.31
N GLU A 3 7.73 -19.56 -1.83
CA GLU A 3 8.44 -18.39 -2.34
C GLU A 3 7.61 -17.70 -3.44
N GLN A 4 6.94 -18.47 -4.28
CA GLN A 4 6.01 -17.97 -5.30
C GLN A 4 4.82 -17.21 -4.69
N ASP A 5 4.32 -17.63 -3.53
CA ASP A 5 3.28 -16.91 -2.78
C ASP A 5 3.74 -15.54 -2.26
N TYR A 6 5.00 -15.41 -1.85
CA TYR A 6 5.57 -14.15 -1.38
C TYR A 6 5.52 -13.08 -2.46
N TYR A 7 5.80 -13.43 -3.72
CA TYR A 7 5.75 -12.49 -4.84
C TYR A 7 4.34 -12.26 -5.39
N SER A 8 3.50 -13.27 -5.37
CA SER A 8 2.18 -13.24 -6.00
C SER A 8 1.04 -12.86 -5.06
N LYS A 9 1.16 -13.12 -3.74
CA LYS A 9 0.09 -12.80 -2.79
C LYS A 9 -0.05 -11.31 -2.55
N GLN A 10 -1.30 -10.86 -2.60
CA GLN A 10 -1.66 -9.51 -2.19
C GLN A 10 -1.53 -9.39 -0.67
N ILE A 11 -0.69 -8.47 -0.20
CA ILE A 11 -0.52 -8.22 1.24
C ILE A 11 -1.74 -7.48 1.77
N ILE A 12 -2.15 -6.38 1.09
CA ILE A 12 -3.36 -5.63 1.42
C ILE A 12 -4.24 -5.48 0.18
N THR A 13 -5.55 -5.27 0.37
CA THR A 13 -6.43 -4.88 -0.74
C THR A 13 -6.05 -3.48 -1.20
N TYR A 14 -5.45 -3.36 -2.38
CA TYR A 14 -4.89 -2.12 -2.88
C TYR A 14 -5.45 -1.74 -4.25
N LEU A 15 -5.87 -0.47 -4.39
CA LEU A 15 -6.36 0.08 -5.65
C LEU A 15 -5.18 0.26 -6.61
N GLY A 16 -5.31 -0.24 -7.84
CA GLY A 16 -4.22 -0.18 -8.82
C GLY A 16 -3.08 -1.17 -8.56
N ASN A 17 -3.32 -2.22 -7.75
CA ASN A 17 -2.32 -3.25 -7.48
C ASN A 17 -1.77 -3.88 -8.77
N LYS A 18 -0.45 -3.88 -8.92
CA LYS A 18 0.26 -4.36 -10.13
C LYS A 18 0.50 -5.88 -10.16
N ARG A 19 -0.14 -6.65 -9.27
CA ARG A 19 0.05 -8.11 -9.20
C ARG A 19 -0.18 -8.83 -10.53
N LYS A 20 -1.14 -8.36 -11.34
CA LYS A 20 -1.41 -8.91 -12.68
C LYS A 20 -0.32 -8.58 -13.70
N PHE A 21 0.52 -7.60 -13.41
CA PHE A 21 1.58 -7.10 -14.28
C PHE A 21 2.98 -7.56 -13.84
N ILE A 22 3.07 -8.31 -12.74
CA ILE A 22 4.36 -8.73 -12.16
C ILE A 22 5.22 -9.48 -13.18
N THR A 23 4.65 -10.43 -13.92
CA THR A 23 5.38 -11.18 -14.95
C THR A 23 5.96 -10.24 -16.01
N LYS A 24 5.18 -9.23 -16.43
CA LYS A 24 5.65 -8.30 -17.46
C LYS A 24 6.69 -7.31 -16.94
N ILE A 25 6.51 -6.83 -15.72
CA ILE A 25 7.52 -5.99 -15.05
C ILE A 25 8.82 -6.79 -14.90
N ASP A 26 8.70 -8.09 -14.61
CA ASP A 26 9.84 -9.01 -14.51
C ASP A 26 10.56 -9.22 -15.86
N GLU A 27 9.82 -9.37 -16.96
CA GLU A 27 10.40 -9.41 -18.31
C GLU A 27 11.16 -8.13 -18.63
N VAL A 28 10.58 -6.95 -18.32
CA VAL A 28 11.22 -5.66 -18.60
C VAL A 28 12.51 -5.48 -17.78
N ILE A 29 12.52 -5.79 -16.48
CA ILE A 29 13.78 -5.67 -15.69
C ILE A 29 14.83 -6.66 -16.18
N THR A 30 14.41 -7.86 -16.63
CA THR A 30 15.33 -8.85 -17.20
C THR A 30 15.96 -8.34 -18.51
N SER A 31 15.17 -7.75 -19.40
CA SER A 31 15.67 -7.11 -20.62
C SER A 31 16.65 -5.97 -20.32
N VAL A 32 16.30 -5.09 -19.35
CA VAL A 32 17.19 -4.00 -18.92
C VAL A 32 18.55 -4.52 -18.41
N LYS A 33 18.56 -5.62 -17.64
CA LYS A 33 19.81 -6.24 -17.18
C LYS A 33 20.66 -6.77 -18.35
N GLN A 34 20.01 -7.40 -19.34
CA GLN A 34 20.66 -7.89 -20.55
C GLN A 34 21.25 -6.74 -21.37
N ASP A 35 20.48 -5.67 -21.59
CA ASP A 35 20.91 -4.47 -22.32
C ASP A 35 22.08 -3.74 -21.65
N LEU A 36 22.15 -3.81 -20.33
CA LEU A 36 23.25 -3.25 -19.53
C LEU A 36 24.45 -4.21 -19.42
N GLY A 37 24.28 -5.49 -19.75
CA GLY A 37 25.33 -6.51 -19.59
C GLY A 37 25.69 -6.75 -18.12
N VAL A 38 24.75 -6.61 -17.18
CA VAL A 38 25.01 -6.70 -15.74
C VAL A 38 24.04 -7.65 -15.04
N GLU A 39 24.57 -8.38 -14.05
CA GLU A 39 23.76 -9.18 -13.15
C GLU A 39 23.25 -8.39 -11.95
N LYS A 40 24.08 -7.51 -11.42
CA LYS A 40 23.78 -6.63 -10.29
C LYS A 40 23.28 -5.28 -10.80
N ILE A 41 22.12 -4.83 -10.27
CA ILE A 41 21.43 -3.61 -10.70
C ILE A 41 20.96 -2.78 -9.51
N ASN A 42 21.02 -1.45 -9.61
CA ASN A 42 20.45 -0.52 -8.63
C ASN A 42 19.10 -0.01 -9.13
N VAL A 43 18.07 -0.26 -8.34
CA VAL A 43 16.68 0.02 -8.74
C VAL A 43 16.01 0.98 -7.78
N GLY A 44 15.18 1.87 -8.31
CA GLY A 44 14.28 2.74 -7.53
C GLY A 44 12.81 2.45 -7.80
N GLU A 45 11.97 2.53 -6.78
CA GLU A 45 10.51 2.51 -6.89
C GLU A 45 9.92 3.72 -6.18
N GLY A 46 9.30 4.64 -6.94
CA GLY A 46 8.85 5.94 -6.41
C GLY A 46 7.49 5.92 -5.73
N PHE A 47 6.62 4.93 -6.03
CA PHE A 47 5.25 4.80 -5.54
C PHE A 47 4.96 3.35 -5.15
N SER A 48 5.57 2.88 -4.09
CA SER A 48 5.59 1.45 -3.75
C SER A 48 4.24 0.89 -3.25
N GLY A 49 3.38 1.73 -2.70
CA GLY A 49 2.04 1.35 -2.25
C GLY A 49 2.05 0.11 -1.34
N SER A 50 1.55 -1.01 -1.84
CA SER A 50 1.52 -2.28 -1.10
C SER A 50 2.82 -3.08 -1.15
N GLY A 51 3.85 -2.59 -1.85
CA GLY A 51 5.16 -3.25 -1.96
C GLY A 51 5.18 -4.48 -2.88
N VAL A 52 4.19 -4.65 -3.76
CA VAL A 52 4.16 -5.83 -4.64
C VAL A 52 5.28 -5.83 -5.66
N VAL A 53 5.61 -4.66 -6.23
CA VAL A 53 6.72 -4.52 -7.19
C VAL A 53 8.06 -4.47 -6.45
N SER A 54 8.12 -3.81 -5.29
CA SER A 54 9.32 -3.82 -4.44
C SER A 54 9.79 -5.24 -4.09
N ARG A 55 8.84 -6.16 -3.82
CA ARG A 55 9.16 -7.57 -3.52
C ARG A 55 9.75 -8.31 -4.73
N LEU A 56 9.24 -8.02 -5.94
CA LEU A 56 9.86 -8.52 -7.16
C LEU A 56 11.29 -7.97 -7.31
N PHE A 57 11.47 -6.67 -7.17
CA PHE A 57 12.78 -6.03 -7.32
C PHE A 57 13.80 -6.53 -6.29
N LYS A 58 13.38 -6.80 -5.05
CA LYS A 58 14.25 -7.41 -4.03
C LYS A 58 15.01 -8.63 -4.57
N ASN A 59 14.35 -9.48 -5.34
CA ASN A 59 14.97 -10.67 -5.93
C ASN A 59 15.77 -10.40 -7.19
N ARG A 60 15.49 -9.31 -7.89
CA ARG A 60 16.09 -9.01 -9.18
C ARG A 60 17.36 -8.16 -9.10
N VAL A 61 17.56 -7.42 -7.99
CA VAL A 61 18.72 -6.53 -7.85
C VAL A 61 20.04 -7.25 -7.60
N ASN A 62 20.03 -8.51 -7.19
CA ASN A 62 21.20 -9.39 -7.04
C ASN A 62 22.36 -8.73 -6.27
N GLY A 63 22.10 -8.28 -5.03
CA GLY A 63 23.08 -7.57 -4.19
C GLY A 63 23.27 -6.09 -4.53
N GLY A 64 22.47 -5.56 -5.45
CA GLY A 64 22.37 -4.14 -5.73
C GLY A 64 21.55 -3.38 -4.69
N LYS A 65 21.45 -2.06 -4.88
CA LYS A 65 20.63 -1.19 -4.03
C LYS A 65 19.18 -1.17 -4.51
N LEU A 66 18.24 -1.28 -3.59
CA LEU A 66 16.81 -1.10 -3.84
C LEU A 66 16.31 0.09 -3.03
N TYR A 67 15.99 1.18 -3.72
CA TYR A 67 15.40 2.38 -3.15
C TYR A 67 13.89 2.30 -3.29
N VAL A 68 13.18 2.26 -2.17
CA VAL A 68 11.70 2.15 -2.12
C VAL A 68 11.13 3.39 -1.46
N ASN A 69 10.16 4.02 -2.10
CA ASN A 69 9.52 5.20 -1.56
C ASN A 69 8.00 5.16 -1.69
N ASP A 70 7.34 5.74 -0.72
CA ASP A 70 5.93 6.10 -0.76
C ASP A 70 5.68 7.29 0.17
N ILE A 71 4.55 7.99 -0.01
CA ILE A 71 4.17 9.11 0.86
C ILE A 71 3.48 8.64 2.15
N SER A 72 3.02 7.38 2.20
CA SER A 72 2.14 6.83 3.25
C SER A 72 2.92 6.10 4.34
N ASP A 73 2.49 6.25 5.60
CA ASP A 73 3.10 5.55 6.74
C ASP A 73 2.91 4.04 6.66
N TYR A 74 1.70 3.57 6.29
CA TYR A 74 1.44 2.14 6.15
C TYR A 74 2.31 1.48 5.07
N SER A 75 2.52 2.17 3.95
CA SER A 75 3.36 1.66 2.86
C SER A 75 4.81 1.50 3.32
N LYS A 76 5.37 2.53 3.97
CA LYS A 76 6.71 2.45 4.58
C LYS A 76 6.82 1.25 5.52
N THR A 77 5.89 1.11 6.47
CA THR A 77 5.91 0.01 7.45
C THR A 77 5.80 -1.37 6.80
N LEU A 78 4.93 -1.52 5.78
CA LEU A 78 4.81 -2.77 5.03
C LEU A 78 6.11 -3.11 4.29
N ASN A 79 6.72 -2.14 3.62
CA ASN A 79 7.98 -2.35 2.92
C ASN A 79 9.13 -2.64 3.89
N GLU A 80 9.26 -1.92 4.99
CA GLU A 80 10.25 -2.22 6.04
C GLU A 80 10.08 -3.62 6.62
N CYS A 81 8.85 -4.09 6.78
CA CYS A 81 8.56 -5.43 7.28
C CYS A 81 8.89 -6.50 6.24
N TYR A 82 8.21 -6.45 5.09
CA TYR A 82 8.20 -7.55 4.11
C TYR A 82 9.40 -7.56 3.16
N LEU A 83 10.20 -6.50 3.08
CA LEU A 83 11.46 -6.49 2.35
C LEU A 83 12.66 -6.87 3.23
N THR A 84 12.51 -6.95 4.56
CA THR A 84 13.59 -7.47 5.42
C THR A 84 14.02 -8.85 4.95
N ASP A 85 15.33 -9.07 4.84
CA ASP A 85 15.88 -10.38 4.54
C ASP A 85 15.92 -11.22 5.80
N ILE A 86 15.49 -12.49 5.70
CA ILE A 86 15.55 -13.38 6.86
C ILE A 86 16.99 -13.67 7.29
N GLU A 87 17.95 -13.63 6.33
CA GLU A 87 19.37 -13.85 6.59
C GLU A 87 20.03 -12.66 7.30
N ASP A 88 19.40 -11.48 7.27
CA ASP A 88 19.86 -10.30 8.04
C ASP A 88 19.51 -10.37 9.53
N LEU A 89 18.69 -11.36 9.96
CA LEU A 89 18.29 -11.57 11.34
C LEU A 89 19.14 -12.66 11.99
N SER A 90 19.77 -12.35 13.10
CA SER A 90 20.45 -13.34 13.93
C SER A 90 19.46 -14.30 14.61
N SER A 91 19.92 -15.48 15.01
CA SER A 91 19.10 -16.42 15.76
C SER A 91 18.52 -15.83 17.04
N ALA A 92 19.27 -14.97 17.72
CA ALA A 92 18.82 -14.28 18.94
C ALA A 92 17.67 -13.29 18.64
N GLU A 93 17.71 -12.58 17.51
CA GLU A 93 16.62 -11.69 17.08
C GLU A 93 15.38 -12.48 16.71
N ILE A 94 15.53 -13.60 16.01
CA ILE A 94 14.41 -14.50 15.68
C ILE A 94 13.75 -15.02 16.96
N GLU A 95 14.53 -15.47 17.94
CA GLU A 95 14.03 -15.93 19.23
C GLU A 95 13.32 -14.79 19.99
N TYR A 96 13.89 -13.59 19.99
CA TYR A 96 13.26 -12.39 20.57
C TYR A 96 11.91 -12.11 19.94
N LEU A 97 11.78 -12.19 18.61
CA LEU A 97 10.51 -11.97 17.91
C LEU A 97 9.46 -13.03 18.31
N HIS A 98 9.85 -14.30 18.41
CA HIS A 98 8.93 -15.37 18.84
C HIS A 98 8.49 -15.20 20.29
N LYS A 99 9.41 -14.88 21.21
CA LYS A 99 9.08 -14.60 22.61
C LYS A 99 8.14 -13.40 22.72
N THR A 100 8.42 -12.32 22.01
CA THR A 100 7.59 -11.12 21.99
C THR A 100 6.19 -11.41 21.46
N LEU A 101 6.07 -12.26 20.45
CA LEU A 101 4.76 -12.70 19.93
C LEU A 101 3.92 -13.38 21.03
N GLU A 102 4.52 -14.26 21.81
CA GLU A 102 3.83 -14.93 22.93
C GLU A 102 3.45 -13.94 24.04
N ASP A 103 4.28 -12.96 24.31
CA ASP A 103 3.98 -11.92 25.29
C ASP A 103 2.83 -11.00 24.83
N ILE A 104 2.75 -10.66 23.53
CA ILE A 104 1.58 -9.98 22.96
C ILE A 104 0.32 -10.82 23.16
N LYS A 105 0.36 -12.14 22.86
CA LYS A 105 -0.80 -13.04 23.05
C LYS A 105 -1.27 -13.09 24.50
N LYS A 106 -0.35 -13.07 25.47
CA LYS A 106 -0.69 -12.99 26.90
C LYS A 106 -1.33 -11.63 27.25
N TYR A 107 -0.73 -10.53 26.73
CA TYR A 107 -1.23 -9.18 26.97
C TYR A 107 -2.66 -8.97 26.43
N LEU A 108 -3.01 -9.55 25.30
CA LEU A 108 -4.38 -9.46 24.77
C LEU A 108 -5.45 -10.03 25.69
N LYS A 109 -5.12 -10.95 26.63
CA LYS A 109 -6.04 -11.50 27.62
C LYS A 109 -6.31 -10.54 28.78
N LEU A 110 -5.51 -9.48 28.94
CA LEU A 110 -5.69 -8.48 30.01
C LEU A 110 -6.79 -7.49 29.60
N ASN A 111 -7.46 -6.89 30.59
CA ASN A 111 -8.51 -5.92 30.36
C ASN A 111 -8.03 -4.46 30.28
N THR A 112 -6.72 -4.24 30.36
CA THR A 112 -6.11 -2.90 30.39
C THR A 112 -5.72 -2.48 28.98
N TYR A 113 -6.27 -1.39 28.46
CA TYR A 113 -5.88 -0.76 27.19
C TYR A 113 -6.44 0.65 27.11
N GLU A 114 -5.82 1.49 26.27
CA GLU A 114 -6.33 2.82 25.95
C GLU A 114 -7.13 2.75 24.64
N PRO A 115 -8.46 3.04 24.67
CA PRO A 115 -9.31 2.90 23.50
C PRO A 115 -9.08 4.05 22.52
N PHE A 116 -8.61 3.74 21.32
CA PHE A 116 -8.45 4.70 20.23
C PHE A 116 -9.20 4.26 18.96
N ILE A 117 -8.81 3.16 18.33
CA ILE A 117 -9.53 2.60 17.18
C ILE A 117 -10.93 2.15 17.62
N SER A 118 -11.03 1.46 18.75
CA SER A 118 -12.29 0.98 19.29
C SER A 118 -13.24 2.12 19.69
N LYS A 119 -12.71 3.28 20.09
CA LYS A 119 -13.50 4.47 20.42
C LYS A 119 -14.02 5.19 19.18
N HIS A 120 -13.23 5.27 18.11
CA HIS A 120 -13.50 6.18 16.99
C HIS A 120 -14.01 5.48 15.73
N TRP A 121 -13.73 4.18 15.52
CA TRP A 121 -14.03 3.47 14.26
C TRP A 121 -14.69 2.09 14.44
N ALA A 122 -15.18 1.79 15.63
CA ALA A 122 -16.01 0.64 15.91
C ALA A 122 -17.25 1.04 16.71
N PRO A 123 -18.35 0.28 16.61
CA PRO A 123 -19.52 0.51 17.47
C PRO A 123 -19.22 0.10 18.91
N LYS A 124 -19.98 0.63 19.87
CA LYS A 124 -19.90 0.21 21.27
C LYS A 124 -20.37 -1.23 21.46
N ASN A 125 -21.39 -1.64 20.69
CA ASN A 125 -21.94 -2.97 20.70
C ASN A 125 -22.27 -3.41 19.27
N ASP A 126 -21.65 -4.49 18.81
CA ASP A 126 -21.80 -5.02 17.44
C ASP A 126 -23.26 -5.47 17.15
N ASN A 127 -23.99 -5.90 18.17
CA ASN A 127 -25.38 -6.35 18.05
C ASN A 127 -26.41 -5.19 18.14
N ASN A 128 -25.99 -4.03 18.65
CA ASN A 128 -26.85 -2.85 18.79
C ASN A 128 -26.12 -1.57 18.37
N ILE A 129 -25.91 -1.43 17.04
CA ILE A 129 -25.25 -0.27 16.45
C ILE A 129 -26.21 0.92 16.47
N LEU A 130 -25.76 2.06 17.00
CA LEU A 130 -26.53 3.30 17.08
C LEU A 130 -26.25 4.23 15.89
N PRO A 131 -27.18 5.15 15.55
CA PRO A 131 -26.91 6.22 14.60
C PRO A 131 -25.69 7.05 15.01
N GLY A 132 -24.85 7.43 14.06
CA GLY A 132 -23.63 8.21 14.30
C GLY A 132 -22.39 7.38 14.65
N GLU A 133 -22.53 6.12 15.04
CA GLU A 133 -21.40 5.22 15.26
C GLU A 133 -20.73 4.84 13.92
N ARG A 134 -19.39 4.87 13.89
CA ARG A 134 -18.61 4.37 12.77
C ARG A 134 -18.40 2.88 12.90
N VAL A 135 -18.55 2.15 11.81
CA VAL A 135 -18.54 0.68 11.80
C VAL A 135 -17.49 0.17 10.81
N TYR A 136 -16.23 0.55 11.02
CA TYR A 136 -15.13 0.06 10.21
C TYR A 136 -14.62 -1.30 10.66
N TYR A 137 -14.62 -1.55 11.97
CA TYR A 137 -14.21 -2.81 12.57
C TYR A 137 -15.31 -3.33 13.49
N THR A 138 -15.32 -4.64 13.77
CA THR A 138 -16.06 -5.17 14.93
C THR A 138 -15.45 -4.61 16.21
N ARG A 139 -16.24 -4.56 17.27
CA ARG A 139 -15.74 -4.12 18.58
C ARG A 139 -14.52 -4.93 19.02
N GLU A 140 -14.58 -6.25 18.86
CA GLU A 140 -13.49 -7.17 19.19
C GLU A 140 -12.21 -6.84 18.42
N ASN A 141 -12.26 -6.74 17.09
CA ASN A 141 -11.09 -6.43 16.28
C ASN A 141 -10.50 -5.07 16.60
N ALA A 142 -11.34 -4.06 16.83
CA ALA A 142 -10.88 -2.73 17.21
C ALA A 142 -10.15 -2.71 18.57
N VAL A 143 -10.64 -3.46 19.56
CA VAL A 143 -9.97 -3.63 20.86
C VAL A 143 -8.65 -4.37 20.72
N ILE A 144 -8.59 -5.40 19.88
CA ILE A 144 -7.34 -6.12 19.60
C ILE A 144 -6.31 -5.19 18.96
N ILE A 145 -6.71 -4.35 18.00
CA ILE A 145 -5.82 -3.36 17.38
C ILE A 145 -5.28 -2.40 18.46
N ASP A 146 -6.14 -1.86 19.32
CA ASP A 146 -5.73 -0.95 20.38
C ASP A 146 -4.72 -1.60 21.33
N LYS A 147 -5.01 -2.81 21.81
CA LYS A 147 -4.13 -3.56 22.71
C LYS A 147 -2.79 -3.89 22.06
N MET A 148 -2.81 -4.38 20.82
CA MET A 148 -1.58 -4.68 20.09
C MET A 148 -0.71 -3.45 19.94
N MET A 149 -1.29 -2.34 19.46
CA MET A 149 -0.53 -1.12 19.24
C MET A 149 -0.01 -0.51 20.54
N HIS A 150 -0.80 -0.54 21.61
CA HIS A 150 -0.34 -0.12 22.93
C HIS A 150 0.87 -0.94 23.39
N TYR A 151 0.80 -2.28 23.31
CA TYR A 151 1.92 -3.14 23.68
C TYR A 151 3.14 -2.89 22.80
N ILE A 152 2.97 -2.85 21.47
CA ILE A 152 4.06 -2.66 20.51
C ILE A 152 4.79 -1.35 20.76
N LYS A 153 4.07 -0.25 20.96
CA LYS A 153 4.69 1.09 21.13
C LYS A 153 5.42 1.25 22.45
N ASN A 154 4.95 0.58 23.51
CA ASN A 154 5.50 0.76 24.85
C ASN A 154 6.57 -0.29 25.23
N ASN A 155 6.58 -1.47 24.59
CA ASN A 155 7.41 -2.59 25.05
C ASN A 155 8.39 -3.13 23.99
N ILE A 156 8.30 -2.68 22.72
CA ILE A 156 9.11 -3.21 21.62
C ILE A 156 10.01 -2.11 21.06
N GLY A 157 11.31 -2.41 20.90
CA GLY A 157 12.27 -1.54 20.24
C GLY A 157 11.82 -1.13 18.84
N LYS A 158 12.05 0.14 18.46
CA LYS A 158 11.54 0.71 17.18
C LYS A 158 11.92 -0.12 15.96
N GLU A 159 13.11 -0.70 15.97
CA GLU A 159 13.66 -1.54 14.91
C GLU A 159 12.88 -2.85 14.70
N TYR A 160 12.22 -3.38 15.75
CA TYR A 160 11.44 -4.61 15.69
C TYR A 160 9.94 -4.39 15.55
N GLN A 161 9.42 -3.17 15.81
CA GLN A 161 7.99 -2.87 15.73
C GLN A 161 7.38 -3.24 14.38
N LYS A 162 8.12 -3.07 13.28
CA LYS A 162 7.69 -3.39 11.91
C LYS A 162 7.22 -4.83 11.75
N PHE A 163 7.83 -5.80 12.47
CA PHE A 163 7.50 -7.22 12.38
C PHE A 163 6.14 -7.59 12.99
N PHE A 164 5.59 -6.70 13.83
CA PHE A 164 4.27 -6.88 14.44
C PHE A 164 3.23 -5.95 13.81
N ILE A 165 3.61 -4.71 13.47
CA ILE A 165 2.71 -3.75 12.83
C ILE A 165 2.40 -4.19 11.38
N GLY A 166 3.36 -4.66 10.60
CA GLY A 166 3.14 -5.12 9.23
C GLY A 166 2.04 -6.18 9.12
N PRO A 167 2.12 -7.33 9.82
CA PRO A 167 1.04 -8.34 9.83
C PRO A 167 -0.28 -7.84 10.41
N LEU A 168 -0.26 -6.90 11.36
CA LEU A 168 -1.46 -6.26 11.88
C LEU A 168 -2.14 -5.43 10.78
N LEU A 169 -1.41 -4.60 10.03
CA LEU A 169 -1.92 -3.82 8.91
C LEU A 169 -2.55 -4.70 7.82
N VAL A 170 -1.95 -5.86 7.53
CA VAL A 170 -2.50 -6.83 6.58
C VAL A 170 -3.88 -7.30 7.02
N GLN A 171 -4.01 -7.70 8.30
CA GLN A 171 -5.29 -8.15 8.84
C GLN A 171 -6.29 -7.02 8.97
N ALA A 172 -5.88 -5.85 9.44
CA ALA A 172 -6.72 -4.65 9.53
C ALA A 172 -7.26 -4.22 8.16
N SER A 173 -6.49 -4.42 7.06
CA SER A 173 -6.93 -4.13 5.70
C SER A 173 -7.93 -5.14 5.13
N THR A 174 -8.00 -6.34 5.70
CA THR A 174 -8.88 -7.42 5.24
C THR A 174 -10.08 -7.66 6.15
N ASN A 175 -9.87 -7.68 7.47
CA ASN A 175 -10.89 -7.99 8.48
C ASN A 175 -11.65 -6.72 8.90
N ASN A 176 -12.13 -5.95 7.93
CA ASN A 176 -12.83 -4.69 8.15
C ASN A 176 -14.16 -4.65 7.38
N ASN A 177 -15.03 -3.75 7.77
CA ASN A 177 -16.39 -3.59 7.25
C ASN A 177 -16.45 -2.66 6.02
N THR A 178 -15.56 -2.89 5.04
CA THR A 178 -15.50 -2.12 3.80
C THR A 178 -15.36 -3.04 2.58
N ASN A 179 -15.46 -2.47 1.39
CA ASN A 179 -15.13 -3.17 0.13
C ASN A 179 -13.63 -3.08 -0.23
N GLY A 180 -12.74 -3.11 0.78
CA GLY A 180 -11.29 -3.04 0.61
C GLY A 180 -10.72 -1.62 0.57
N GLN A 181 -11.53 -0.61 0.90
CA GLN A 181 -11.13 0.79 0.98
C GLN A 181 -11.89 1.49 2.12
N PHE A 182 -11.19 2.29 2.92
CA PHE A 182 -11.79 2.99 4.07
C PHE A 182 -12.57 4.27 3.71
N SER A 183 -12.82 4.51 2.43
CA SER A 183 -13.65 5.65 1.99
C SER A 183 -15.10 5.56 2.46
N ALA A 184 -15.60 4.36 2.72
CA ALA A 184 -16.92 4.11 3.29
C ALA A 184 -16.99 2.72 3.93
N TYR A 185 -17.86 2.55 4.92
CA TYR A 185 -18.26 1.26 5.49
C TYR A 185 -19.70 0.93 5.12
N PHE A 186 -20.13 -0.32 5.29
CA PHE A 186 -21.49 -0.77 4.98
C PHE A 186 -22.54 -0.12 5.89
N LYS A 187 -23.69 0.24 5.31
CA LYS A 187 -24.79 0.93 5.97
C LYS A 187 -26.12 0.23 5.77
N ASP A 188 -26.98 0.39 6.74
CA ASP A 188 -28.42 0.20 6.58
C ASP A 188 -29.02 1.54 6.14
N GLU A 189 -29.35 1.66 4.85
CA GLU A 189 -29.87 2.90 4.26
C GLU A 189 -31.24 3.30 4.84
N LYS A 190 -32.04 2.31 5.27
CA LYS A 190 -33.36 2.57 5.87
C LYS A 190 -33.30 3.10 7.29
N LYS A 191 -32.26 2.72 8.04
CA LYS A 191 -32.08 3.05 9.46
C LYS A 191 -31.04 4.13 9.70
N GLU A 192 -30.44 4.68 8.64
CA GLU A 192 -29.39 5.71 8.68
C GLU A 192 -28.21 5.39 9.60
N LYS A 193 -27.94 4.12 9.82
CA LYS A 193 -26.87 3.63 10.69
C LYS A 193 -25.93 2.65 9.98
N GLY A 194 -24.76 2.43 10.56
CA GLY A 194 -23.84 1.38 10.11
C GLY A 194 -24.44 -0.01 10.29
N LYS A 195 -24.00 -0.96 9.48
CA LYS A 195 -24.26 -2.39 9.66
C LYS A 195 -23.03 -3.18 9.25
N PHE A 196 -22.88 -4.39 9.74
CA PHE A 196 -21.86 -5.31 9.26
C PHE A 196 -22.31 -6.03 7.99
N GLY A 197 -21.38 -6.08 7.02
CA GLY A 197 -21.56 -6.79 5.78
C GLY A 197 -22.44 -6.08 4.74
N GLY A 198 -22.21 -6.44 3.49
CA GLY A 198 -23.00 -6.03 2.33
C GLY A 198 -24.18 -6.98 2.08
N LYS A 199 -24.44 -7.26 0.78
CA LYS A 199 -25.51 -8.16 0.35
C LYS A 199 -25.12 -9.65 0.40
N LYS A 200 -23.81 -9.94 0.46
CA LYS A 200 -23.26 -11.31 0.42
C LYS A 200 -22.82 -11.76 1.80
N GLU A 201 -23.19 -12.97 2.17
CA GLU A 201 -22.85 -13.56 3.47
C GLU A 201 -21.33 -13.77 3.66
N ILE A 202 -20.59 -14.00 2.60
CA ILE A 202 -19.13 -14.12 2.61
C ILE A 202 -18.42 -12.87 3.14
N ASP A 203 -19.04 -11.68 3.02
CA ASP A 203 -18.49 -10.47 3.59
C ASP A 203 -18.48 -10.52 5.12
N LEU A 204 -19.51 -11.10 5.74
CA LEU A 204 -19.59 -11.22 7.20
C LEU A 204 -18.52 -12.13 7.78
N GLN A 205 -18.22 -13.26 7.13
CA GLN A 205 -17.17 -14.18 7.57
C GLN A 205 -15.80 -13.48 7.56
N ARG A 206 -15.50 -12.70 6.51
CA ARG A 206 -14.27 -11.91 6.41
C ARG A 206 -14.20 -10.83 7.49
N ILE A 207 -15.28 -10.05 7.68
CA ILE A 207 -15.36 -8.94 8.62
C ILE A 207 -15.22 -9.40 10.06
N LYS A 208 -15.88 -10.52 10.41
CA LYS A 208 -15.88 -11.10 11.76
C LYS A 208 -14.66 -11.98 12.05
N ARG A 209 -13.78 -12.21 11.08
CA ARG A 209 -12.53 -12.95 11.34
C ARG A 209 -11.70 -12.17 12.35
N VAL A 210 -11.38 -12.82 13.46
CA VAL A 210 -10.59 -12.21 14.53
C VAL A 210 -9.18 -11.91 14.06
N ILE A 211 -8.67 -10.73 14.44
CA ILE A 211 -7.28 -10.35 14.21
C ILE A 211 -6.42 -11.06 15.25
N GLU A 212 -5.37 -11.73 14.77
CA GLU A 212 -4.47 -12.52 15.62
C GLU A 212 -3.04 -11.99 15.51
N PRO A 213 -2.29 -11.89 16.63
CA PRO A 213 -0.86 -11.58 16.58
C PRO A 213 -0.11 -12.67 15.82
N LYS A 214 0.70 -12.25 14.85
CA LYS A 214 1.55 -13.16 14.07
C LYS A 214 2.78 -12.45 13.55
N LEU A 215 3.83 -13.21 13.28
CA LEU A 215 5.02 -12.71 12.60
C LEU A 215 4.83 -12.75 11.07
N PRO A 216 5.56 -11.90 10.33
CA PRO A 216 5.57 -11.94 8.87
C PRO A 216 6.30 -13.20 8.38
N ILE A 217 5.99 -13.61 7.16
CA ILE A 217 6.83 -14.56 6.43
C ILE A 217 7.85 -13.72 5.66
N LEU A 218 9.12 -13.92 5.98
CA LEU A 218 10.25 -13.27 5.34
C LEU A 218 10.90 -14.24 4.35
N THR A 219 11.58 -13.68 3.34
CA THR A 219 12.31 -14.44 2.33
C THR A 219 13.73 -13.92 2.22
N THR A 220 14.60 -14.72 1.63
CA THR A 220 15.93 -14.30 1.22
C THR A 220 15.85 -13.42 -0.03
N GLY A 221 16.83 -12.56 -0.22
CA GLY A 221 16.95 -11.72 -1.42
C GLY A 221 17.97 -10.62 -1.20
N LYS A 222 19.18 -10.79 -1.67
CA LYS A 222 20.36 -9.97 -1.41
C LYS A 222 20.27 -8.51 -1.92
N ALA A 223 19.28 -7.75 -1.42
CA ALA A 223 19.09 -6.35 -1.76
C ALA A 223 19.60 -5.43 -0.64
N LYS A 224 20.37 -4.40 -0.98
CA LYS A 224 20.70 -3.33 -0.04
C LYS A 224 19.56 -2.32 -0.03
N LEU A 225 18.70 -2.39 0.99
CA LEU A 225 17.45 -1.63 1.07
C LEU A 225 17.68 -0.18 1.52
N ASN A 226 16.97 0.74 0.88
CA ASN A 226 16.78 2.11 1.34
C ASN A 226 15.30 2.48 1.22
N ILE A 227 14.59 2.50 2.35
CA ILE A 227 13.14 2.72 2.37
C ILE A 227 12.85 4.11 2.92
N SER A 228 12.05 4.89 2.17
CA SER A 228 11.75 6.29 2.47
C SER A 228 10.25 6.55 2.55
N LYS A 229 9.89 7.63 3.26
CA LYS A 229 8.54 8.22 3.24
C LYS A 229 8.66 9.69 2.82
N LYS A 230 8.66 9.95 1.52
CA LYS A 230 8.82 11.29 0.95
C LYS A 230 7.85 11.51 -0.20
N ASP A 231 7.64 12.76 -0.58
CA ASP A 231 7.11 13.08 -1.91
C ASP A 231 8.05 12.52 -2.97
N ALA A 232 7.50 11.94 -4.07
CA ALA A 232 8.30 11.24 -5.06
C ALA A 232 9.28 12.18 -5.79
N ASN A 233 8.89 13.44 -6.03
CA ASN A 233 9.73 14.44 -6.68
C ASN A 233 10.91 14.87 -5.79
N GLU A 234 10.69 14.91 -4.47
CA GLU A 234 11.77 15.19 -3.52
C GLU A 234 12.65 13.94 -3.28
N TRP A 235 12.03 12.76 -3.29
CA TRP A 235 12.75 11.51 -3.09
C TRP A 235 13.77 11.25 -4.20
N ILE A 236 13.38 11.42 -5.48
CA ILE A 236 14.26 11.10 -6.61
C ILE A 236 15.54 11.94 -6.61
N LYS A 237 15.50 13.15 -6.09
CA LYS A 237 16.67 14.02 -5.96
C LYS A 237 17.72 13.47 -4.97
N THR A 238 17.32 12.49 -4.12
CA THR A 238 18.17 11.92 -3.06
C THR A 238 18.73 10.53 -3.38
N THR A 239 18.37 9.91 -4.52
CA THR A 239 18.78 8.52 -4.83
C THR A 239 20.13 8.40 -5.51
N GLY A 240 20.65 9.47 -6.11
CA GLY A 240 21.79 9.42 -7.04
C GLY A 240 21.39 8.79 -8.39
N THR A 241 22.37 8.35 -9.16
CA THR A 241 22.15 7.71 -10.46
C THR A 241 21.79 6.24 -10.27
N LEU A 242 20.68 5.80 -10.88
CA LEU A 242 20.16 4.45 -10.82
C LEU A 242 20.29 3.76 -12.20
N ASP A 243 20.24 2.44 -12.19
CA ASP A 243 20.19 1.68 -13.45
C ASP A 243 18.75 1.63 -13.99
N LEU A 244 17.77 1.47 -13.10
CA LEU A 244 16.34 1.47 -13.44
C LEU A 244 15.54 2.19 -12.35
N VAL A 245 14.59 3.02 -12.75
CA VAL A 245 13.55 3.57 -11.84
C VAL A 245 12.17 3.15 -12.33
N TYR A 246 11.33 2.69 -11.42
CA TYR A 246 9.93 2.36 -11.67
C TYR A 246 8.99 3.38 -11.04
N TYR A 247 8.02 3.86 -11.82
CA TYR A 247 6.97 4.76 -11.37
C TYR A 247 5.57 4.21 -11.69
N ASP A 248 4.70 4.22 -10.69
CA ASP A 248 3.25 3.96 -10.79
C ASP A 248 2.51 5.11 -10.10
N PRO A 249 2.56 6.34 -10.66
CA PRO A 249 2.00 7.51 -10.02
C PRO A 249 0.46 7.41 -9.91
N PRO A 250 -0.16 8.08 -8.92
CA PRO A 250 -1.61 8.18 -8.85
C PRO A 250 -2.21 8.71 -10.14
N TYR A 251 -3.23 8.02 -10.67
CA TYR A 251 -3.88 8.37 -11.94
C TYR A 251 -5.32 8.84 -11.80
N ASN A 252 -5.80 9.10 -10.57
CA ASN A 252 -7.13 9.64 -10.35
C ASN A 252 -7.12 10.81 -9.36
N LYS A 253 -8.19 11.63 -9.39
CA LYS A 253 -8.35 12.83 -8.56
C LYS A 253 -8.54 12.57 -7.05
N HIS A 254 -8.76 11.33 -6.67
CA HIS A 254 -8.97 10.96 -5.28
C HIS A 254 -7.66 10.52 -4.65
N PRO A 255 -7.15 11.24 -3.66
CA PRO A 255 -5.89 10.88 -3.00
C PRO A 255 -6.00 9.53 -2.27
N TYR A 256 -4.94 8.75 -2.30
CA TYR A 256 -4.90 7.41 -1.71
C TYR A 256 -5.11 7.42 -0.19
N ASN A 257 -4.76 8.49 0.49
CA ASN A 257 -5.03 8.65 1.92
C ASN A 257 -6.53 8.68 2.29
N ILE A 258 -7.44 8.97 1.36
CA ILE A 258 -8.88 8.79 1.60
C ILE A 258 -9.24 7.30 1.70
N TYR A 259 -8.54 6.46 0.95
CA TYR A 259 -8.82 5.03 0.85
C TYR A 259 -8.14 4.20 1.95
N TYR A 260 -7.01 4.70 2.50
CA TYR A 260 -6.16 3.94 3.41
C TYR A 260 -5.83 4.67 4.72
N PHE A 261 -6.55 5.75 5.04
CA PHE A 261 -6.26 6.60 6.21
C PHE A 261 -6.21 5.83 7.54
N LEU A 262 -7.03 4.78 7.72
CA LEU A 262 -6.99 3.98 8.94
C LEU A 262 -5.71 3.15 9.05
N LEU A 263 -5.16 2.68 7.93
CA LEU A 263 -3.87 2.01 7.94
C LEU A 263 -2.74 2.97 8.29
N ASP A 264 -2.79 4.23 7.80
CA ASP A 264 -1.84 5.27 8.21
C ASP A 264 -1.95 5.59 9.71
N ILE A 265 -3.16 5.69 10.24
CA ILE A 265 -3.41 5.93 11.66
C ILE A 265 -2.85 4.79 12.51
N ILE A 266 -3.11 3.53 12.15
CA ILE A 266 -2.60 2.37 12.86
C ILE A 266 -1.07 2.32 12.78
N SER A 267 -0.48 2.56 11.61
CA SER A 267 0.97 2.53 11.41
C SER A 267 1.70 3.60 12.21
N ASN A 268 1.24 4.85 12.13
CA ASN A 268 1.83 6.00 12.80
C ASN A 268 1.55 5.98 14.31
N TRP A 269 0.35 5.56 14.71
CA TRP A 269 -0.14 5.48 16.09
C TRP A 269 -0.03 6.80 16.87
N ASN A 270 -0.36 7.92 16.23
CA ASN A 270 -0.51 9.18 16.93
C ASN A 270 -1.92 9.31 17.50
N THR A 271 -2.11 8.97 18.78
CA THR A 271 -3.41 8.98 19.47
C THR A 271 -3.86 10.39 19.89
N ASN A 272 -2.96 11.39 19.82
CA ASN A 272 -3.24 12.78 20.19
C ASN A 272 -3.83 13.62 19.05
N ILE A 273 -4.29 13.00 17.96
CA ILE A 273 -4.92 13.69 16.85
C ILE A 273 -6.41 13.94 17.11
N GLU A 274 -6.90 15.08 16.68
CA GLU A 274 -8.32 15.36 16.67
C GLU A 274 -9.04 14.51 15.61
N ILE A 275 -10.07 13.76 16.03
CA ILE A 275 -10.91 12.98 15.13
C ILE A 275 -12.17 13.79 14.81
N PRO A 276 -12.31 14.29 13.56
CA PRO A 276 -13.43 15.15 13.21
C PRO A 276 -14.76 14.38 13.29
N ASN A 277 -15.82 15.08 13.70
CA ASN A 277 -17.16 14.52 13.73
C ASN A 277 -17.78 14.45 12.32
N THR A 278 -17.13 13.66 11.46
CA THR A 278 -17.58 13.37 10.10
C THR A 278 -17.89 11.89 9.97
N TYR A 279 -18.59 11.52 8.92
CA TYR A 279 -18.92 10.12 8.63
C TYR A 279 -17.70 9.18 8.71
N ARG A 280 -16.57 9.57 8.15
CA ARG A 280 -15.34 8.75 8.16
C ARG A 280 -14.50 8.92 9.41
N GLY A 281 -14.58 10.06 10.09
CA GLY A 281 -13.63 10.41 11.15
C GLY A 281 -12.19 10.53 10.64
N GLN A 282 -12.01 10.85 9.38
CA GLN A 282 -10.69 11.02 8.79
C GLN A 282 -10.11 12.39 9.18
N PRO A 283 -8.93 12.46 9.79
CA PRO A 283 -8.26 13.73 10.08
C PRO A 283 -8.05 14.56 8.81
N LYS A 284 -8.08 15.89 8.93
CA LYS A 284 -7.99 16.80 7.76
C LYS A 284 -6.56 17.25 7.41
N ASN A 285 -5.58 16.87 8.22
CA ASN A 285 -4.18 17.33 8.13
C ASN A 285 -3.31 16.58 7.11
N TRP A 286 -3.91 15.85 6.17
CA TRP A 286 -3.19 15.06 5.18
C TRP A 286 -2.76 15.90 3.97
N LYS A 287 -1.55 15.60 3.46
CA LYS A 287 -1.01 16.26 2.26
C LYS A 287 -1.69 15.70 1.00
N LYS A 288 -2.09 16.59 0.10
CA LYS A 288 -2.57 16.21 -1.24
C LYS A 288 -1.38 16.09 -2.16
N SER A 289 -1.25 14.95 -2.84
CA SER A 289 -0.27 14.78 -3.90
C SER A 289 -0.61 15.65 -5.12
N GLY A 290 0.39 16.24 -5.75
CA GLY A 290 0.25 16.95 -7.02
C GLY A 290 -0.33 16.08 -8.13
N TYR A 291 -0.02 14.79 -8.12
CA TYR A 291 -0.53 13.79 -9.07
C TYR A 291 -2.05 13.60 -9.02
N CYS A 292 -2.73 13.94 -7.91
CA CYS A 292 -4.18 13.86 -7.78
C CYS A 292 -4.89 15.17 -8.18
N SER A 293 -4.19 16.16 -8.71
CA SER A 293 -4.71 17.45 -9.12
C SER A 293 -4.78 17.56 -10.64
N LEU A 294 -5.98 17.78 -11.19
CA LEU A 294 -6.17 18.00 -12.63
C LEU A 294 -5.28 19.13 -13.21
N LYS A 295 -4.99 20.15 -12.39
CA LYS A 295 -4.19 21.31 -12.81
C LYS A 295 -2.68 21.10 -12.66
N LYS A 296 -2.25 20.21 -11.76
CA LYS A 296 -0.84 20.05 -11.40
C LYS A 296 -0.22 18.74 -11.85
N ALA A 297 -1.02 17.72 -12.17
CA ALA A 297 -0.52 16.37 -12.39
C ALA A 297 0.51 16.30 -13.52
N LYS A 298 0.27 16.97 -14.65
CA LYS A 298 1.19 17.03 -15.78
C LYS A 298 2.55 17.64 -15.39
N GLU A 299 2.54 18.83 -14.77
CA GLU A 299 3.77 19.52 -14.37
C GLU A 299 4.50 18.77 -13.25
N THR A 300 3.76 18.15 -12.31
CA THR A 300 4.37 17.30 -11.27
C THR A 300 5.04 16.07 -11.88
N PHE A 301 4.42 15.43 -12.86
CA PHE A 301 5.01 14.29 -13.56
C PHE A 301 6.21 14.70 -14.40
N LYS A 302 6.12 15.82 -15.13
CA LYS A 302 7.22 16.37 -15.90
C LYS A 302 8.45 16.64 -15.02
N ASP A 303 8.25 17.36 -13.88
CA ASP A 303 9.35 17.61 -12.92
C ASP A 303 9.98 16.31 -12.40
N LEU A 304 9.16 15.27 -12.12
CA LEU A 304 9.67 13.97 -11.70
C LEU A 304 10.61 13.38 -12.76
N ILE A 305 10.15 13.32 -14.01
CA ILE A 305 10.92 12.72 -15.13
C ILE A 305 12.20 13.51 -15.41
N GLU A 306 12.13 14.85 -15.42
CA GLU A 306 13.29 15.72 -15.66
C GLU A 306 14.37 15.53 -14.59
N ASN A 307 13.98 15.42 -13.30
CA ASN A 307 14.90 15.23 -12.18
C ASN A 307 15.36 13.78 -11.98
N THR A 308 14.81 12.82 -12.71
CA THR A 308 15.23 11.41 -12.61
C THR A 308 16.59 11.21 -13.25
N LYS A 309 17.56 10.74 -12.48
CA LYS A 309 18.88 10.32 -12.95
C LYS A 309 18.94 8.78 -12.98
N SER A 310 18.62 8.21 -14.13
CA SER A 310 18.60 6.76 -14.34
C SER A 310 18.94 6.41 -15.77
N LYS A 311 19.55 5.23 -15.98
CA LYS A 311 19.79 4.70 -17.33
C LYS A 311 18.49 4.30 -18.01
N PHE A 312 17.54 3.74 -17.24
CA PHE A 312 16.20 3.39 -17.71
C PHE A 312 15.13 3.91 -16.76
N ILE A 313 14.00 4.32 -17.32
CA ILE A 313 12.81 4.69 -16.56
C ILE A 313 11.65 3.81 -17.04
N MET A 314 11.02 3.08 -16.12
CA MET A 314 9.83 2.29 -16.39
C MET A 314 8.61 2.96 -15.75
N ILE A 315 7.54 3.19 -16.49
CA ILE A 315 6.32 3.84 -16.00
C ILE A 315 5.13 2.94 -16.27
N SER A 316 4.28 2.72 -15.26
CA SER A 316 2.94 2.15 -15.44
C SER A 316 1.89 3.24 -15.39
N TYR A 317 0.97 3.25 -16.35
CA TYR A 317 -0.18 4.17 -16.35
C TYR A 317 -1.34 3.62 -17.16
N ASN A 318 -2.54 4.18 -17.01
CA ASN A 318 -3.71 3.70 -17.73
C ASN A 318 -4.38 4.78 -18.58
N SER A 319 -5.19 4.34 -19.56
CA SER A 319 -5.88 5.23 -20.52
C SER A 319 -6.95 6.15 -19.91
N LYS A 320 -7.29 5.99 -18.63
CA LYS A 320 -8.25 6.83 -17.89
C LYS A 320 -7.58 7.70 -16.84
N GLY A 321 -6.26 7.82 -16.90
CA GLY A 321 -5.49 8.66 -16.00
C GLY A 321 -5.75 10.14 -16.20
N ILE A 322 -5.36 10.96 -15.19
CA ILE A 322 -5.52 12.43 -15.23
C ILE A 322 -4.68 13.04 -16.35
N ILE A 323 -3.47 12.51 -16.58
CA ILE A 323 -2.58 12.98 -17.65
C ILE A 323 -2.95 12.23 -18.93
N PRO A 324 -3.30 12.92 -20.01
CA PRO A 324 -3.51 12.31 -21.31
C PRO A 324 -2.28 11.53 -21.78
N LEU A 325 -2.51 10.41 -22.50
CA LEU A 325 -1.39 9.53 -22.92
C LEU A 325 -0.43 10.20 -23.90
N ASP A 326 -0.94 11.07 -24.77
CA ASP A 326 -0.14 11.87 -25.71
C ASP A 326 0.78 12.87 -24.98
N GLU A 327 0.28 13.48 -23.91
CA GLU A 327 1.09 14.37 -23.07
C GLU A 327 2.19 13.58 -22.30
N MET A 328 1.87 12.36 -21.84
CA MET A 328 2.89 11.48 -21.25
C MET A 328 3.94 11.10 -22.30
N ASP A 329 3.51 10.68 -23.50
CA ASP A 329 4.42 10.33 -24.59
C ASP A 329 5.34 11.53 -24.94
N GLU A 330 4.82 12.77 -24.98
CA GLU A 330 5.60 13.98 -25.21
C GLU A 330 6.69 14.20 -24.13
N ILE A 331 6.33 14.06 -22.86
CA ILE A 331 7.27 14.25 -21.74
C ILE A 331 8.36 13.17 -21.79
N LEU A 332 8.00 11.91 -22.03
CA LEU A 332 8.93 10.79 -22.01
C LEU A 332 9.88 10.79 -23.20
N ASN A 333 9.41 11.15 -24.42
CA ASN A 333 10.25 11.25 -25.60
C ASN A 333 11.32 12.36 -25.50
N LYS A 334 11.10 13.38 -24.65
CA LYS A 334 12.14 14.38 -24.34
C LYS A 334 13.22 13.85 -23.42
N LYS A 335 12.96 12.74 -22.70
CA LYS A 335 13.88 12.16 -21.73
C LYS A 335 14.76 11.07 -22.31
N GLY A 336 14.31 10.35 -23.34
CA GLY A 336 15.06 9.28 -23.97
C GLY A 336 14.24 8.53 -25.02
N LYS A 337 14.80 7.42 -25.51
CA LYS A 337 14.13 6.54 -26.49
C LYS A 337 13.02 5.76 -25.79
N VAL A 338 11.79 5.87 -26.26
CA VAL A 338 10.59 5.31 -25.62
C VAL A 338 10.11 4.05 -26.34
N GLU A 339 9.95 2.97 -25.57
CA GLU A 339 9.16 1.79 -25.95
C GLU A 339 7.85 1.78 -25.15
N LYS A 340 6.70 1.65 -25.82
CA LYS A 340 5.38 1.62 -25.20
C LYS A 340 4.72 0.26 -25.37
N ILE A 341 4.49 -0.43 -24.26
CA ILE A 341 3.97 -1.80 -24.20
C ILE A 341 2.52 -1.75 -23.71
N PRO A 342 1.53 -2.08 -24.58
CA PRO A 342 0.12 -2.06 -24.18
C PRO A 342 -0.29 -3.34 -23.46
N PHE A 343 -1.25 -3.20 -22.50
CA PHE A 343 -1.93 -4.29 -21.84
C PHE A 343 -3.44 -4.08 -21.82
N GLU A 344 -4.18 -5.11 -22.13
CA GLU A 344 -5.62 -5.10 -21.98
C GLU A 344 -6.02 -5.95 -20.77
N HIS A 345 -6.84 -5.39 -19.87
CA HIS A 345 -7.47 -6.16 -18.83
C HIS A 345 -8.90 -5.68 -18.53
N ASN A 346 -9.75 -6.60 -18.09
CA ASN A 346 -11.11 -6.28 -17.69
C ASN A 346 -11.10 -5.64 -16.29
N THR A 347 -11.75 -4.48 -16.18
CA THR A 347 -11.92 -3.82 -14.88
C THR A 347 -13.04 -4.46 -14.07
N TYR A 348 -12.74 -4.79 -12.82
CA TYR A 348 -13.77 -5.13 -11.85
C TYR A 348 -14.42 -3.86 -11.29
N ASN A 349 -15.73 -3.74 -11.46
CA ASN A 349 -16.51 -2.66 -10.87
C ASN A 349 -16.71 -2.92 -9.36
N ARG A 350 -15.81 -2.42 -8.50
CA ARG A 350 -15.78 -2.67 -7.04
C ARG A 350 -16.88 -1.95 -6.25
N TYR A 351 -17.63 -1.04 -6.89
CA TYR A 351 -18.65 -0.20 -6.23
C TYR A 351 -20.08 -0.79 -6.28
N VAL A 352 -20.23 -2.03 -6.73
CA VAL A 352 -21.53 -2.71 -6.74
C VAL A 352 -21.98 -2.97 -5.31
N GLY A 353 -22.98 -2.21 -4.85
CA GLY A 353 -23.62 -2.40 -3.53
C GLY A 353 -23.38 -1.31 -2.49
N ILE A 354 -22.52 -0.31 -2.74
CA ILE A 354 -22.28 0.81 -1.82
C ILE A 354 -22.85 2.14 -2.35
N ALA A 355 -23.00 2.31 -3.66
CA ALA A 355 -23.52 3.55 -4.25
C ALA A 355 -25.04 3.50 -4.44
N LYS A 356 -25.75 4.58 -4.08
CA LYS A 356 -27.21 4.75 -4.28
C LYS A 356 -27.67 4.69 -5.73
N LYS A 357 -26.79 4.94 -6.71
CA LYS A 357 -27.10 4.82 -8.15
C LYS A 357 -26.70 3.45 -8.68
N LYS A 358 -27.66 2.69 -9.23
CA LYS A 358 -27.39 1.58 -10.13
C LYS A 358 -26.58 2.14 -11.32
N ARG A 359 -25.27 1.98 -11.31
CA ARG A 359 -24.46 2.16 -12.52
C ARG A 359 -24.67 0.91 -13.38
N GLU A 360 -25.12 1.11 -14.61
CA GLU A 360 -25.14 0.04 -15.60
C GLU A 360 -23.76 -0.59 -15.70
N LYS A 361 -23.73 -1.92 -15.82
CA LYS A 361 -22.51 -2.68 -16.09
C LYS A 361 -22.05 -2.34 -17.52
N LYS A 362 -21.35 -1.25 -17.71
CA LYS A 362 -20.48 -1.11 -18.87
C LYS A 362 -19.16 -1.79 -18.50
N GLU A 363 -18.89 -2.94 -19.10
CA GLU A 363 -17.56 -3.53 -19.17
C GLU A 363 -16.71 -2.61 -20.05
N GLU A 364 -16.13 -1.60 -19.47
CA GLU A 364 -15.18 -0.77 -20.18
C GLU A 364 -13.80 -1.42 -20.06
N LYS A 365 -13.26 -1.86 -21.19
CA LYS A 365 -11.86 -2.26 -21.29
C LYS A 365 -10.99 -1.05 -20.98
N ILE A 366 -10.21 -1.12 -19.91
CA ILE A 366 -9.16 -0.15 -19.64
C ILE A 366 -7.88 -0.71 -20.26
N LYS A 367 -7.21 0.11 -21.07
CA LYS A 367 -5.87 -0.18 -21.54
C LYS A 367 -4.89 0.36 -20.49
N GLU A 368 -4.05 -0.51 -19.96
CA GLU A 368 -2.88 -0.12 -19.20
C GLU A 368 -1.64 -0.22 -20.09
N PHE A 369 -0.65 0.60 -19.78
CA PHE A 369 0.58 0.67 -20.54
C PHE A 369 1.77 0.62 -19.60
N ILE A 370 2.85 0.02 -20.06
CA ILE A 370 4.19 0.22 -19.53
C ILE A 370 4.98 0.97 -20.57
N TRP A 371 5.61 2.07 -20.18
CA TRP A 371 6.66 2.73 -20.97
C TRP A 371 8.02 2.33 -20.40
N LEU A 372 8.93 1.96 -21.26
CA LEU A 372 10.35 1.85 -20.96
C LEU A 372 11.09 2.95 -21.73
N VAL A 373 11.79 3.81 -21.00
CA VAL A 373 12.54 4.93 -21.56
C VAL A 373 14.03 4.63 -21.36
N ASP A 374 14.76 4.51 -22.45
CA ASP A 374 16.23 4.42 -22.44
C ASP A 374 16.81 5.84 -22.44
N CYS A 375 17.50 6.20 -21.36
CA CYS A 375 18.04 7.53 -21.12
C CYS A 375 19.57 7.59 -21.29
N ARG A 376 20.22 6.55 -21.85
CA ARG A 376 21.69 6.45 -21.90
C ARG A 376 22.33 7.39 -22.93
N GLU A 377 21.59 7.80 -23.93
CA GLU A 377 22.08 8.64 -25.03
C GLU A 377 21.77 10.14 -24.88
N ASN A 378 21.17 10.54 -23.68
CA ASN A 378 20.81 11.94 -23.40
C ASN A 378 21.69 12.55 -22.30
#